data_15d6b76b2512b1f6f296f5a1e34e37ff
#
_entry.id   15d6b76b2512b1f6f296f5a1e34e37ff
#
_cell.length_a   1.000
_cell.length_b   1.000
_cell.length_c   1.000
_cell.angle_alpha   90.00
_cell.angle_beta   90.00
_cell.angle_gamma   90.00
#
_symmetry.space_group_name_H-M   'P 1'
#
loop_
_entity.id
_entity.type
_entity.pdbx_description
1 polymer ?
#
loop_
_entity_poly.entity_id
_entity_poly.type
_entity_poly.pdbx_seq_one_letter_code
_entity_poly.pdbx_strand_id
1 'polypeptide(L)'
;MLAFLGSLLAFVLASRIIPVIIYTVRVKNLMDEPGDRSAHSDKTPTLGGVGMFAAFVVSLILFGIVVGLERPDLVKLLSLTLSTIILMFLGIKDDLIALAARKKFLGQLISTAIVIFLTDVRITSFEGLLGVGELPYLVSVLFTIFVFILVINAFNLIDGIDGLAGAIGIISSLSFGLFFLLNKDYLMVLVSFSLIGAISAFLRYNLSGTRKLFMGDSGSMVIGYLLAYQGIRFLELNLSGSSLFTINNGPVLLLAILSFPLLDTLRVFIIRAKERRSPFDADCNHIHHRLLILGFSHKQATIMLSIVSVLAIELAYLLKDLEINLQLFTVTLIIPLIYYLLFNSTRIRENAIKLNEVRAVKDKRSAVDLGFKKYVPSLIVRKTFVEESGHSQKAVVNGANRREKAELSEKRIKELEKSKMHLVVSKKIKKKNKSSKLK
;
A
#
# COMPACT_ATOMS: atom_id res chain seq x y z
N MET A 1 17.35 -2.05 25.08
CA MET A 1 17.85 -3.41 24.89
C MET A 1 16.75 -4.33 24.32
N LEU A 2 15.59 -4.47 24.97
CA LEU A 2 14.49 -5.35 24.55
C LEU A 2 14.01 -5.09 23.10
N ALA A 3 13.78 -3.83 22.73
CA ALA A 3 13.38 -3.43 21.38
C ALA A 3 14.38 -3.92 20.31
N PHE A 4 15.66 -3.71 20.56
CA PHE A 4 16.71 -4.12 19.63
C PHE A 4 16.79 -5.65 19.50
N LEU A 5 16.77 -6.38 20.62
CA LEU A 5 16.86 -7.84 20.63
C LEU A 5 15.63 -8.48 19.95
N GLY A 6 14.40 -7.95 20.20
CA GLY A 6 13.18 -8.40 19.54
C GLY A 6 13.24 -8.20 18.03
N SER A 7 13.66 -7.02 17.59
CA SER A 7 13.85 -6.72 16.18
C SER A 7 14.91 -7.61 15.52
N LEU A 8 16.06 -7.78 16.18
CA LEU A 8 17.16 -8.60 15.68
C LEU A 8 16.76 -10.07 15.55
N LEU A 9 16.10 -10.63 16.56
CA LEU A 9 15.62 -12.01 16.51
C LEU A 9 14.63 -12.23 15.38
N ALA A 10 13.61 -11.35 15.25
CA ALA A 10 12.64 -11.43 14.19
C ALA A 10 13.29 -11.30 12.80
N PHE A 11 14.28 -10.39 12.63
CA PHE A 11 15.05 -10.24 11.42
C PHE A 11 15.84 -11.51 11.05
N VAL A 12 16.55 -12.10 12.02
CA VAL A 12 17.34 -13.32 11.80
C VAL A 12 16.44 -14.50 11.44
N LEU A 13 15.35 -14.69 12.18
CA LEU A 13 14.38 -15.76 11.90
C LEU A 13 13.75 -15.60 10.52
N ALA A 14 13.24 -14.41 10.17
CA ALA A 14 12.68 -14.16 8.87
C ALA A 14 13.70 -14.38 7.74
N SER A 15 14.96 -13.93 7.93
CA SER A 15 16.04 -14.14 6.96
C SER A 15 16.37 -15.63 6.74
N ARG A 16 16.08 -16.52 7.70
CA ARG A 16 16.25 -17.97 7.55
C ARG A 16 15.03 -18.67 6.98
N ILE A 17 13.82 -18.21 7.35
CA ILE A 17 12.55 -18.83 6.92
C ILE A 17 12.22 -18.46 5.47
N ILE A 18 12.40 -17.20 5.07
CA ILE A 18 12.01 -16.71 3.74
C ILE A 18 12.67 -17.48 2.59
N PRO A 19 13.97 -17.83 2.59
CA PRO A 19 14.56 -18.63 1.53
C PRO A 19 13.91 -20.02 1.37
N VAL A 20 13.48 -20.63 2.46
CA VAL A 20 12.78 -21.93 2.44
C VAL A 20 11.41 -21.77 1.77
N ILE A 21 10.69 -20.68 2.08
CA ILE A 21 9.41 -20.35 1.43
C ILE A 21 9.62 -20.13 -0.08
N ILE A 22 10.60 -19.30 -0.47
CA ILE A 22 10.90 -19.07 -1.89
C ILE A 22 11.15 -20.40 -2.63
N TYR A 23 11.95 -21.28 -2.04
CA TYR A 23 12.23 -22.61 -2.60
C TYR A 23 10.96 -23.45 -2.74
N THR A 24 10.17 -23.55 -1.65
CA THR A 24 8.93 -24.35 -1.62
C THR A 24 7.90 -23.84 -2.61
N VAL A 25 7.67 -22.52 -2.68
CA VAL A 25 6.73 -21.89 -3.60
C VAL A 25 7.14 -22.14 -5.07
N ARG A 26 8.43 -22.06 -5.38
CA ARG A 26 8.96 -22.36 -6.72
C ARG A 26 8.76 -23.83 -7.10
N VAL A 27 9.09 -24.76 -6.20
CA VAL A 27 8.94 -26.21 -6.44
C VAL A 27 7.47 -26.59 -6.63
N LYS A 28 6.58 -25.96 -5.86
CA LYS A 28 5.11 -26.20 -5.93
C LYS A 28 4.42 -25.38 -7.02
N ASN A 29 5.14 -24.53 -7.75
CA ASN A 29 4.62 -23.65 -8.80
C ASN A 29 3.48 -22.72 -8.31
N LEU A 30 3.56 -22.25 -7.04
CA LEU A 30 2.62 -21.32 -6.42
C LEU A 30 3.08 -19.89 -6.67
N MET A 31 3.15 -19.47 -7.95
CA MET A 31 3.66 -18.16 -8.36
C MET A 31 2.50 -17.29 -8.85
N ASP A 32 2.60 -15.98 -8.59
CA ASP A 32 1.73 -15.00 -9.20
C ASP A 32 2.08 -14.83 -10.69
N GLU A 33 1.08 -14.99 -11.55
CA GLU A 33 1.24 -14.82 -12.99
C GLU A 33 0.96 -13.38 -13.40
N PRO A 34 1.83 -12.78 -14.25
CA PRO A 34 1.59 -11.44 -14.74
C PRO A 34 0.24 -11.35 -15.47
N GLY A 35 -0.66 -10.52 -14.96
CA GLY A 35 -1.94 -10.19 -15.60
C GLY A 35 -1.89 -8.79 -16.24
N ASP A 36 -2.91 -8.43 -17.01
CA ASP A 36 -3.03 -7.11 -17.66
C ASP A 36 -2.95 -5.90 -16.70
N ARG A 37 -3.09 -6.14 -15.39
CA ARG A 37 -3.09 -5.14 -14.31
C ARG A 37 -1.87 -5.22 -13.40
N SER A 38 -0.98 -6.21 -13.61
CA SER A 38 0.19 -6.42 -12.77
C SER A 38 1.28 -5.41 -13.07
N ALA A 39 1.97 -4.95 -12.02
CA ALA A 39 3.14 -4.06 -12.14
C ALA A 39 4.43 -4.84 -12.48
N HIS A 40 4.38 -6.16 -12.62
CA HIS A 40 5.52 -7.04 -12.89
C HIS A 40 5.34 -7.82 -14.18
N SER A 41 6.46 -8.21 -14.82
CA SER A 41 6.52 -8.94 -16.09
C SER A 41 6.82 -10.43 -15.92
N ASP A 42 7.37 -10.83 -14.77
CA ASP A 42 7.85 -12.19 -14.51
C ASP A 42 7.00 -12.89 -13.44
N LYS A 43 6.84 -14.21 -13.56
CA LYS A 43 6.22 -15.03 -12.51
C LYS A 43 7.01 -14.89 -11.22
N THR A 44 6.36 -14.39 -10.17
CA THR A 44 7.02 -14.10 -8.90
C THR A 44 6.41 -14.94 -7.77
N PRO A 45 7.23 -15.58 -6.91
CA PRO A 45 6.76 -16.25 -5.73
C PRO A 45 5.95 -15.31 -4.83
N THR A 46 4.81 -15.79 -4.31
CA THR A 46 3.98 -15.13 -3.29
C THR A 46 4.23 -15.72 -1.90
N LEU A 47 3.40 -15.45 -0.93
CA LEU A 47 3.46 -15.96 0.44
C LEU A 47 4.67 -15.46 1.27
N GLY A 48 5.25 -14.30 0.92
CA GLY A 48 6.29 -13.67 1.74
C GLY A 48 5.79 -13.30 3.14
N GLY A 49 4.51 -12.96 3.24
CA GLY A 49 3.82 -12.70 4.49
C GLY A 49 3.91 -13.85 5.50
N VAL A 50 3.88 -15.10 5.04
CA VAL A 50 3.97 -16.28 5.92
C VAL A 50 5.31 -16.34 6.65
N GLY A 51 6.43 -16.09 5.95
CA GLY A 51 7.75 -16.12 6.56
C GLY A 51 7.98 -14.98 7.55
N MET A 52 7.49 -13.80 7.18
CA MET A 52 7.52 -12.62 8.02
C MET A 52 6.68 -12.83 9.30
N PHE A 53 5.46 -13.32 9.15
CA PHE A 53 4.55 -13.61 10.26
C PHE A 53 5.10 -14.68 11.22
N ALA A 54 5.61 -15.79 10.69
CA ALA A 54 6.19 -16.84 11.52
C ALA A 54 7.35 -16.31 12.37
N ALA A 55 8.25 -15.52 11.79
CA ALA A 55 9.36 -14.90 12.49
C ALA A 55 8.89 -13.89 13.55
N PHE A 56 7.88 -13.08 13.23
CA PHE A 56 7.27 -12.14 14.16
C PHE A 56 6.68 -12.85 15.38
N VAL A 57 5.82 -13.85 15.15
CA VAL A 57 5.13 -14.58 16.25
C VAL A 57 6.13 -15.32 17.14
N VAL A 58 7.10 -16.02 16.55
CA VAL A 58 8.11 -16.74 17.32
C VAL A 58 8.94 -15.75 18.18
N SER A 59 9.35 -14.63 17.60
CA SER A 59 10.08 -13.59 18.36
C SER A 59 9.22 -13.02 19.50
N LEU A 60 7.96 -12.71 19.22
CA LEU A 60 7.02 -12.15 20.19
C LEU A 60 6.76 -13.11 21.37
N ILE A 61 6.52 -14.40 21.08
CA ILE A 61 6.30 -15.42 22.13
C ILE A 61 7.55 -15.65 22.97
N LEU A 62 8.72 -15.82 22.33
CA LEU A 62 9.97 -16.06 23.06
C LEU A 62 10.31 -14.91 24.01
N PHE A 63 10.21 -13.67 23.53
CA PHE A 63 10.47 -12.52 24.40
C PHE A 63 9.35 -12.30 25.43
N GLY A 64 8.11 -12.60 25.10
CA GLY A 64 7.01 -12.57 26.07
C GLY A 64 7.26 -13.50 27.25
N ILE A 65 7.80 -14.70 27.00
CA ILE A 65 8.21 -15.65 28.04
C ILE A 65 9.40 -15.11 28.87
N VAL A 66 10.44 -14.58 28.20
CA VAL A 66 11.67 -14.07 28.85
C VAL A 66 11.36 -12.84 29.72
N VAL A 67 10.46 -11.98 29.29
CA VAL A 67 10.06 -10.76 30.03
C VAL A 67 9.17 -11.11 31.23
N GLY A 68 8.53 -12.27 31.23
CA GLY A 68 7.61 -12.67 32.28
C GLY A 68 6.38 -11.79 32.36
N LEU A 69 5.64 -11.72 31.24
CA LEU A 69 4.44 -10.87 31.14
C LEU A 69 3.41 -11.18 32.21
N GLU A 70 2.86 -10.15 32.80
CA GLU A 70 1.72 -10.26 33.71
C GLU A 70 0.47 -10.75 32.97
N ARG A 71 -0.51 -11.29 33.73
CA ARG A 71 -1.73 -11.87 33.17
C ARG A 71 -2.46 -10.97 32.16
N PRO A 72 -2.65 -9.65 32.39
CA PRO A 72 -3.32 -8.78 31.42
C PRO A 72 -2.58 -8.69 30.08
N ASP A 73 -1.26 -8.55 30.10
CA ASP A 73 -0.45 -8.46 28.89
C ASP A 73 -0.30 -9.82 28.20
N LEU A 74 -0.31 -10.92 28.96
CA LEU A 74 -0.37 -12.26 28.40
C LEU A 74 -1.69 -12.47 27.63
N VAL A 75 -2.85 -12.02 28.14
CA VAL A 75 -4.13 -12.08 27.44
C VAL A 75 -4.08 -11.27 26.15
N LYS A 76 -3.51 -10.04 26.18
CA LYS A 76 -3.31 -9.21 24.99
C LYS A 76 -2.43 -9.93 23.95
N LEU A 77 -1.29 -10.50 24.39
CA LEU A 77 -0.37 -11.24 23.53
C LEU A 77 -1.08 -12.42 22.83
N LEU A 78 -1.80 -13.24 23.59
CA LEU A 78 -2.49 -14.43 23.06
C LEU A 78 -3.64 -14.05 22.13
N SER A 79 -4.44 -13.04 22.49
CA SER A 79 -5.54 -12.53 21.67
C SER A 79 -5.03 -11.95 20.36
N LEU A 80 -3.96 -11.16 20.40
CA LEU A 80 -3.31 -10.58 19.22
C LEU A 80 -2.74 -11.68 18.32
N THR A 81 -2.08 -12.68 18.91
CA THR A 81 -1.52 -13.81 18.17
C THR A 81 -2.64 -14.64 17.49
N LEU A 82 -3.70 -14.95 18.23
CA LEU A 82 -4.87 -15.70 17.69
C LEU A 82 -5.50 -14.96 16.51
N SER A 83 -5.76 -13.66 16.67
CA SER A 83 -6.36 -12.81 15.64
C SER A 83 -5.49 -12.72 14.38
N THR A 84 -4.18 -12.57 14.56
CA THR A 84 -3.24 -12.51 13.43
C THR A 84 -3.07 -13.87 12.74
N ILE A 85 -3.16 -15.01 13.46
CA ILE A 85 -3.20 -16.36 12.88
C ILE A 85 -4.42 -16.49 11.96
N ILE A 86 -5.60 -16.08 12.40
CA ILE A 86 -6.83 -16.14 11.59
C ILE A 86 -6.67 -15.35 10.31
N LEU A 87 -6.15 -14.11 10.41
CA LEU A 87 -5.91 -13.25 9.24
C LEU A 87 -4.84 -13.82 8.31
N MET A 88 -3.79 -14.41 8.85
CA MET A 88 -2.77 -15.07 8.04
C MET A 88 -3.36 -16.24 7.23
N PHE A 89 -4.15 -17.13 7.86
CA PHE A 89 -4.81 -18.22 7.14
C PHE A 89 -5.81 -17.70 6.09
N LEU A 90 -6.54 -16.64 6.41
CA LEU A 90 -7.43 -15.98 5.46
C LEU A 90 -6.65 -15.45 4.26
N GLY A 91 -5.51 -14.77 4.50
CA GLY A 91 -4.65 -14.23 3.46
C GLY A 91 -3.97 -15.31 2.61
N ILE A 92 -3.46 -16.38 3.22
CA ILE A 92 -2.92 -17.53 2.47
C ILE A 92 -4.00 -18.12 1.55
N LYS A 93 -5.22 -18.28 2.05
CA LYS A 93 -6.32 -18.79 1.23
C LYS A 93 -6.66 -17.85 0.09
N ASP A 94 -6.57 -16.55 0.31
CA ASP A 94 -6.80 -15.56 -0.71
C ASP A 94 -5.69 -15.55 -1.78
N ASP A 95 -4.43 -15.57 -1.35
CA ASP A 95 -3.26 -15.69 -2.24
C ASP A 95 -3.33 -16.94 -3.15
N LEU A 96 -3.96 -18.04 -2.67
CA LEU A 96 -4.03 -19.29 -3.42
C LEU A 96 -5.30 -19.43 -4.29
N ILE A 97 -6.44 -18.87 -3.86
CA ILE A 97 -7.77 -19.22 -4.44
C ILE A 97 -8.63 -17.98 -4.78
N ALA A 98 -8.17 -16.77 -4.50
CA ALA A 98 -8.91 -15.51 -4.63
C ALA A 98 -10.30 -15.54 -3.94
N LEU A 99 -10.38 -15.07 -2.72
CA LEU A 99 -11.59 -15.10 -1.91
C LEU A 99 -12.56 -13.98 -2.30
N ALA A 100 -13.86 -14.26 -2.22
CA ALA A 100 -14.88 -13.22 -2.32
C ALA A 100 -14.74 -12.20 -1.18
N ALA A 101 -14.93 -10.89 -1.48
CA ALA A 101 -14.79 -9.79 -0.54
C ALA A 101 -15.58 -9.99 0.77
N ARG A 102 -16.78 -10.59 0.70
CA ARG A 102 -17.61 -10.90 1.89
C ARG A 102 -16.93 -11.88 2.85
N LYS A 103 -16.18 -12.88 2.33
CA LYS A 103 -15.44 -13.84 3.17
C LYS A 103 -14.23 -13.21 3.83
N LYS A 104 -13.52 -12.34 3.11
CA LYS A 104 -12.42 -11.53 3.67
C LYS A 104 -12.93 -10.64 4.80
N PHE A 105 -14.02 -9.91 4.55
CA PHE A 105 -14.64 -9.03 5.54
C PHE A 105 -15.05 -9.78 6.82
N LEU A 106 -15.67 -10.96 6.67
CA LEU A 106 -16.08 -11.78 7.83
C LEU A 106 -14.88 -12.23 8.67
N GLY A 107 -13.78 -12.66 8.03
CA GLY A 107 -12.56 -13.04 8.76
C GLY A 107 -11.92 -11.87 9.47
N GLN A 108 -11.87 -10.69 8.84
CA GLN A 108 -11.39 -9.45 9.46
C GLN A 108 -12.27 -9.07 10.66
N LEU A 109 -13.60 -9.17 10.54
CA LEU A 109 -14.55 -8.90 11.61
C LEU A 109 -14.34 -9.83 12.81
N ILE A 110 -14.19 -11.15 12.57
CA ILE A 110 -13.94 -12.14 13.63
C ILE A 110 -12.62 -11.83 14.34
N SER A 111 -11.55 -11.61 13.61
CA SER A 111 -10.24 -11.30 14.18
C SER A 111 -10.25 -10.03 15.02
N THR A 112 -10.96 -9.00 14.57
CA THR A 112 -11.11 -7.74 15.30
C THR A 112 -11.96 -7.91 16.55
N ALA A 113 -13.08 -8.64 16.44
CA ALA A 113 -13.96 -8.93 17.58
C ALA A 113 -13.22 -9.67 18.70
N ILE A 114 -12.39 -10.66 18.36
CA ILE A 114 -11.59 -11.41 19.35
C ILE A 114 -10.75 -10.47 20.20
N VAL A 115 -9.97 -9.56 19.57
CA VAL A 115 -9.10 -8.67 20.34
C VAL A 115 -9.89 -7.66 21.16
N ILE A 116 -10.94 -7.08 20.62
CA ILE A 116 -11.77 -6.11 21.35
C ILE A 116 -12.44 -6.75 22.57
N PHE A 117 -13.10 -7.88 22.39
CA PHE A 117 -13.86 -8.50 23.50
C PHE A 117 -13.00 -9.19 24.55
N LEU A 118 -11.79 -9.66 24.19
CA LEU A 118 -10.89 -10.30 25.16
C LEU A 118 -10.00 -9.30 25.88
N THR A 119 -9.71 -8.12 25.30
CA THR A 119 -8.71 -7.20 25.87
C THR A 119 -9.27 -5.80 26.15
N ASP A 120 -10.49 -5.50 25.74
CA ASP A 120 -11.16 -4.18 25.77
C ASP A 120 -10.34 -3.05 25.08
N VAL A 121 -9.37 -3.42 24.21
CA VAL A 121 -8.61 -2.44 23.42
C VAL A 121 -9.51 -1.82 22.38
N ARG A 122 -9.91 -0.57 22.61
CA ARG A 122 -10.86 0.16 21.76
C ARG A 122 -10.65 1.67 21.85
N ILE A 123 -11.11 2.39 20.85
CA ILE A 123 -11.11 3.87 20.84
C ILE A 123 -12.25 4.34 21.77
N THR A 124 -11.89 4.87 22.93
CA THR A 124 -12.85 5.28 23.97
C THR A 124 -13.20 6.76 23.90
N SER A 125 -12.33 7.60 23.28
CA SER A 125 -12.53 9.03 23.21
C SER A 125 -11.90 9.60 21.93
N PHE A 126 -12.42 10.73 21.47
CA PHE A 126 -11.80 11.54 20.41
C PHE A 126 -11.01 12.74 20.99
N GLU A 127 -10.78 12.80 22.29
CA GLU A 127 -9.99 13.85 22.93
C GLU A 127 -10.52 15.29 22.66
N GLY A 128 -11.84 15.45 22.45
CA GLY A 128 -12.45 16.74 22.11
C GLY A 128 -12.44 17.08 20.61
N LEU A 129 -11.91 16.20 19.77
CA LEU A 129 -11.91 16.37 18.31
C LEU A 129 -13.35 16.53 17.80
N LEU A 130 -13.62 17.62 17.04
CA LEU A 130 -14.96 18.01 16.58
C LEU A 130 -16.00 18.14 17.70
N GLY A 131 -15.56 18.43 18.92
CA GLY A 131 -16.42 18.52 20.10
C GLY A 131 -16.85 17.18 20.67
N VAL A 132 -16.32 16.05 20.16
CA VAL A 132 -16.63 14.71 20.65
C VAL A 132 -15.58 14.30 21.67
N GLY A 133 -16.02 14.06 22.92
CA GLY A 133 -15.20 13.50 23.98
C GLY A 133 -15.29 11.96 24.04
N GLU A 134 -15.76 11.45 25.18
CA GLU A 134 -15.93 10.01 25.40
C GLU A 134 -17.05 9.41 24.53
N LEU A 135 -16.80 8.20 24.04
CA LEU A 135 -17.74 7.45 23.22
C LEU A 135 -18.54 6.46 24.08
N PRO A 136 -19.87 6.37 23.92
CA PRO A 136 -20.65 5.27 24.49
C PRO A 136 -20.07 3.92 24.07
N TYR A 137 -20.13 2.91 24.95
CA TYR A 137 -19.47 1.62 24.74
C TYR A 137 -19.74 0.99 23.36
N LEU A 138 -21.02 0.90 22.97
CA LEU A 138 -21.39 0.32 21.68
C LEU A 138 -20.82 1.09 20.49
N VAL A 139 -20.86 2.43 20.55
CA VAL A 139 -20.28 3.31 19.50
C VAL A 139 -18.78 3.10 19.42
N SER A 140 -18.10 3.07 20.57
CA SER A 140 -16.66 2.81 20.68
C SER A 140 -16.28 1.47 20.03
N VAL A 141 -17.01 0.38 20.35
CA VAL A 141 -16.76 -0.95 19.76
C VAL A 141 -16.98 -0.94 18.25
N LEU A 142 -18.10 -0.42 17.78
CA LEU A 142 -18.42 -0.38 16.34
C LEU A 142 -17.42 0.47 15.56
N PHE A 143 -17.04 1.63 16.10
CA PHE A 143 -16.06 2.52 15.49
C PHE A 143 -14.66 1.87 15.45
N THR A 144 -14.27 1.18 16.52
CA THR A 144 -13.01 0.45 16.57
C THR A 144 -12.95 -0.67 15.53
N ILE A 145 -14.02 -1.46 15.38
CA ILE A 145 -14.14 -2.47 14.32
C ILE A 145 -13.99 -1.81 12.94
N PHE A 146 -14.66 -0.69 12.71
CA PHE A 146 -14.56 0.05 11.45
C PHE A 146 -13.12 0.48 11.17
N VAL A 147 -12.41 1.04 12.16
CA VAL A 147 -11.02 1.48 12.02
C VAL A 147 -10.08 0.30 11.69
N PHE A 148 -10.23 -0.83 12.38
CA PHE A 148 -9.45 -2.04 12.04
C PHE A 148 -9.65 -2.45 10.59
N ILE A 149 -10.90 -2.61 10.17
CA ILE A 149 -11.24 -3.06 8.81
C ILE A 149 -10.74 -2.06 7.77
N LEU A 150 -10.87 -0.75 8.04
CA LEU A 150 -10.38 0.31 7.17
C LEU A 150 -8.86 0.23 6.99
N VAL A 151 -8.11 0.11 8.08
CA VAL A 151 -6.63 0.07 8.03
C VAL A 151 -6.13 -1.22 7.38
N ILE A 152 -6.73 -2.39 7.70
CA ILE A 152 -6.39 -3.67 7.06
C ILE A 152 -6.53 -3.56 5.54
N ASN A 153 -7.67 -3.07 5.07
CA ASN A 153 -7.92 -2.99 3.63
C ASN A 153 -7.08 -1.89 2.96
N ALA A 154 -6.85 -0.77 3.63
CA ALA A 154 -5.99 0.29 3.11
C ALA A 154 -4.54 -0.20 2.92
N PHE A 155 -4.01 -0.98 3.88
CA PHE A 155 -2.69 -1.59 3.76
C PHE A 155 -2.61 -2.65 2.66
N ASN A 156 -3.65 -3.46 2.51
CA ASN A 156 -3.72 -4.43 1.42
C ASN A 156 -3.72 -3.73 0.04
N LEU A 157 -4.41 -2.60 -0.08
CA LEU A 157 -4.46 -1.84 -1.34
C LEU A 157 -3.15 -1.14 -1.73
N ILE A 158 -2.30 -0.78 -0.78
CA ILE A 158 -1.00 -0.15 -1.08
C ILE A 158 0.12 -1.16 -1.37
N ASP A 159 -0.11 -2.46 -1.18
CA ASP A 159 0.86 -3.52 -1.51
C ASP A 159 0.90 -3.83 -3.02
N GLY A 160 0.89 -2.79 -3.85
CA GLY A 160 0.90 -2.90 -5.31
C GLY A 160 2.28 -2.74 -5.97
N ILE A 161 3.31 -2.29 -5.23
CA ILE A 161 4.68 -2.12 -5.72
C ILE A 161 5.72 -2.56 -4.70
N ASP A 162 6.89 -2.99 -5.21
CA ASP A 162 7.96 -3.49 -4.36
C ASP A 162 8.38 -2.48 -3.27
N GLY A 163 8.39 -2.94 -2.06
CA GLY A 163 8.87 -2.23 -0.88
C GLY A 163 7.88 -1.26 -0.24
N LEU A 164 6.80 -0.85 -0.90
CA LEU A 164 5.94 0.24 -0.43
C LEU A 164 5.23 -0.11 0.88
N ALA A 165 4.44 -1.17 0.91
CA ALA A 165 3.72 -1.59 2.11
C ALA A 165 4.70 -1.89 3.27
N GLY A 166 5.84 -2.53 2.97
CA GLY A 166 6.88 -2.77 3.96
C GLY A 166 7.50 -1.50 4.52
N ALA A 167 7.85 -0.52 3.68
CA ALA A 167 8.45 0.75 4.11
C ALA A 167 7.48 1.57 4.97
N ILE A 168 6.22 1.71 4.53
CA ILE A 168 5.18 2.39 5.33
C ILE A 168 4.91 1.64 6.63
N GLY A 169 4.88 0.30 6.60
CA GLY A 169 4.75 -0.54 7.79
C GLY A 169 5.86 -0.31 8.82
N ILE A 170 7.12 -0.19 8.37
CA ILE A 170 8.26 0.15 9.24
C ILE A 170 8.11 1.56 9.83
N ILE A 171 7.80 2.56 8.99
CA ILE A 171 7.66 3.96 9.44
C ILE A 171 6.55 4.07 10.49
N SER A 172 5.38 3.50 10.23
CA SER A 172 4.24 3.55 11.15
C SER A 172 4.54 2.79 12.45
N SER A 173 5.08 1.57 12.35
CA SER A 173 5.41 0.76 13.53
C SER A 173 6.55 1.35 14.37
N LEU A 174 7.51 2.05 13.72
CA LEU A 174 8.56 2.79 14.43
C LEU A 174 7.99 3.98 15.20
N SER A 175 7.09 4.74 14.59
CA SER A 175 6.43 5.88 15.24
C SER A 175 5.67 5.45 16.50
N PHE A 176 4.85 4.40 16.40
CA PHE A 176 4.16 3.84 17.56
C PHE A 176 5.15 3.20 18.57
N GLY A 177 6.14 2.45 18.08
CA GLY A 177 7.12 1.77 18.92
C GLY A 177 7.96 2.72 19.77
N LEU A 178 8.30 3.91 19.24
CA LEU A 178 8.99 4.94 20.02
C LEU A 178 8.09 5.50 21.13
N PHE A 179 6.81 5.74 20.85
CA PHE A 179 5.85 6.16 21.87
C PHE A 179 5.71 5.11 23.00
N PHE A 180 5.57 3.83 22.64
CA PHE A 180 5.49 2.74 23.61
C PHE A 180 6.78 2.58 24.42
N LEU A 181 7.95 2.82 23.80
CA LEU A 181 9.24 2.78 24.47
C LEU A 181 9.34 3.87 25.55
N LEU A 182 8.89 5.09 25.24
CA LEU A 182 8.85 6.21 26.19
C LEU A 182 7.90 5.93 27.36
N ASN A 183 6.80 5.23 27.09
CA ASN A 183 5.80 4.85 28.11
C ASN A 183 6.09 3.52 28.83
N LYS A 184 7.17 2.82 28.48
CA LYS A 184 7.57 1.52 29.06
C LYS A 184 6.50 0.42 28.89
N ASP A 185 5.65 0.52 27.84
CA ASP A 185 4.75 -0.58 27.47
C ASP A 185 5.55 -1.66 26.73
N TYR A 186 6.16 -2.57 27.52
CA TYR A 186 7.10 -3.56 27.01
C TYR A 186 6.48 -4.54 26.00
N LEU A 187 5.21 -4.88 26.16
CA LEU A 187 4.50 -5.72 25.21
C LEU A 187 4.41 -5.02 23.83
N MET A 188 3.99 -3.77 23.83
CA MET A 188 3.84 -3.01 22.59
C MET A 188 5.19 -2.64 21.95
N VAL A 189 6.22 -2.45 22.75
CA VAL A 189 7.61 -2.35 22.27
C VAL A 189 8.01 -3.62 21.53
N LEU A 190 7.75 -4.80 22.09
CA LEU A 190 8.03 -6.08 21.43
C LEU A 190 7.24 -6.25 20.14
N VAL A 191 5.94 -5.96 20.15
CA VAL A 191 5.08 -6.00 18.94
C VAL A 191 5.67 -5.12 17.84
N SER A 192 5.95 -3.85 18.15
CA SER A 192 6.43 -2.88 17.17
C SER A 192 7.79 -3.25 16.58
N PHE A 193 8.76 -3.53 17.43
CA PHE A 193 10.12 -3.76 16.97
C PHE A 193 10.34 -5.16 16.38
N SER A 194 9.61 -6.19 16.83
CA SER A 194 9.62 -7.50 16.16
C SER A 194 8.99 -7.42 14.78
N LEU A 195 7.92 -6.63 14.60
CA LEU A 195 7.34 -6.38 13.30
C LEU A 195 8.32 -5.67 12.37
N ILE A 196 9.01 -4.63 12.84
CA ILE A 196 10.05 -3.91 12.08
C ILE A 196 11.15 -4.89 11.63
N GLY A 197 11.63 -5.75 12.51
CA GLY A 197 12.67 -6.73 12.20
C GLY A 197 12.20 -7.71 11.10
N ALA A 198 11.00 -8.27 11.24
CA ALA A 198 10.44 -9.20 10.28
C ALA A 198 10.22 -8.55 8.89
N ILE A 199 9.66 -7.33 8.85
CA ILE A 199 9.48 -6.57 7.59
C ILE A 199 10.84 -6.23 6.96
N SER A 200 11.84 -5.82 7.76
CA SER A 200 13.18 -5.47 7.24
C SER A 200 13.84 -6.66 6.56
N ALA A 201 13.73 -7.86 7.13
CA ALA A 201 14.20 -9.08 6.50
C ALA A 201 13.46 -9.40 5.19
N PHE A 202 12.11 -9.22 5.18
CA PHE A 202 11.30 -9.41 3.99
C PHE A 202 11.69 -8.44 2.87
N LEU A 203 11.89 -7.16 3.17
CA LEU A 203 12.27 -6.14 2.18
C LEU A 203 13.56 -6.47 1.44
N ARG A 204 14.51 -7.14 2.10
CA ARG A 204 15.74 -7.63 1.46
C ARG A 204 15.45 -8.55 0.27
N TYR A 205 14.39 -9.36 0.34
CA TYR A 205 13.98 -10.27 -0.73
C TYR A 205 13.00 -9.57 -1.70
N ASN A 206 12.08 -8.80 -1.20
CA ASN A 206 11.09 -8.10 -2.02
C ASN A 206 11.74 -7.12 -3.01
N LEU A 207 12.80 -6.40 -2.57
CA LEU A 207 13.57 -5.47 -3.40
C LEU A 207 14.70 -6.15 -4.20
N SER A 208 14.82 -7.48 -4.14
CA SER A 208 15.87 -8.23 -4.84
C SER A 208 15.51 -8.48 -6.30
N GLY A 209 16.44 -8.28 -7.21
CA GLY A 209 16.27 -8.66 -8.63
C GLY A 209 16.34 -10.17 -8.89
N THR A 210 16.99 -10.97 -8.00
CA THR A 210 17.25 -12.40 -8.24
C THR A 210 16.45 -13.35 -7.36
N ARG A 211 16.12 -12.93 -6.14
CA ARG A 211 15.38 -13.71 -5.13
C ARG A 211 14.09 -13.01 -4.75
N LYS A 212 13.39 -12.48 -5.74
CA LYS A 212 12.17 -11.70 -5.53
C LYS A 212 11.07 -12.56 -4.89
N LEU A 213 10.34 -11.94 -3.94
CA LEU A 213 9.22 -12.52 -3.22
C LEU A 213 8.19 -11.41 -2.96
N PHE A 214 6.92 -11.66 -3.27
CA PHE A 214 5.83 -10.76 -2.94
C PHE A 214 5.30 -11.03 -1.54
N MET A 215 4.75 -9.99 -0.91
CA MET A 215 4.18 -10.06 0.43
C MET A 215 2.92 -10.92 0.43
N GLY A 216 2.03 -10.67 -0.52
CA GLY A 216 0.72 -11.27 -0.62
C GLY A 216 -0.28 -10.73 0.40
N ASP A 217 -1.53 -11.14 0.26
CA ASP A 217 -2.63 -10.79 1.15
C ASP A 217 -2.38 -11.32 2.58
N SER A 218 -1.68 -12.46 2.68
CA SER A 218 -1.23 -13.03 3.96
C SER A 218 -0.32 -12.09 4.76
N GLY A 219 0.49 -11.27 4.10
CA GLY A 219 1.37 -10.31 4.78
C GLY A 219 0.72 -8.95 4.99
N SER A 220 0.14 -8.38 3.94
CA SER A 220 -0.40 -7.01 3.97
C SER A 220 -1.59 -6.88 4.95
N MET A 221 -2.48 -7.88 5.03
CA MET A 221 -3.58 -7.87 6.01
C MET A 221 -3.08 -7.97 7.45
N VAL A 222 -2.06 -8.80 7.72
CA VAL A 222 -1.47 -8.92 9.07
C VAL A 222 -0.78 -7.63 9.48
N ILE A 223 0.01 -7.00 8.60
CA ILE A 223 0.64 -5.70 8.90
C ILE A 223 -0.43 -4.65 9.17
N GLY A 224 -1.45 -4.52 8.30
CA GLY A 224 -2.53 -3.56 8.49
C GLY A 224 -3.25 -3.74 9.82
N TYR A 225 -3.53 -4.99 10.20
CA TYR A 225 -4.14 -5.33 11.49
C TYR A 225 -3.25 -4.93 12.68
N LEU A 226 -1.95 -5.27 12.64
CA LEU A 226 -1.00 -4.93 13.69
C LEU A 226 -0.81 -3.42 13.84
N LEU A 227 -0.83 -2.67 12.74
CA LEU A 227 -0.75 -1.21 12.78
C LEU A 227 -2.05 -0.58 13.32
N ALA A 228 -3.22 -1.12 12.98
CA ALA A 228 -4.49 -0.70 13.59
C ALA A 228 -4.46 -0.93 15.10
N TYR A 229 -4.03 -2.11 15.54
CA TYR A 229 -3.90 -2.44 16.96
C TYR A 229 -2.93 -1.49 17.68
N GLN A 230 -1.74 -1.24 17.10
CA GLN A 230 -0.76 -0.30 17.64
C GLN A 230 -1.35 1.12 17.74
N GLY A 231 -2.06 1.58 16.71
CA GLY A 231 -2.68 2.90 16.70
C GLY A 231 -3.78 3.06 17.75
N ILE A 232 -4.62 2.04 17.94
CA ILE A 232 -5.68 2.08 18.95
C ILE A 232 -5.07 2.02 20.36
N ARG A 233 -4.08 1.16 20.57
CA ARG A 233 -3.35 1.10 21.85
C ARG A 233 -2.59 2.39 22.13
N PHE A 234 -2.06 3.05 21.11
CA PHE A 234 -1.44 4.38 21.24
C PHE A 234 -2.45 5.39 21.81
N LEU A 235 -3.68 5.47 21.25
CA LEU A 235 -4.74 6.37 21.74
C LEU A 235 -5.15 6.03 23.18
N GLU A 236 -5.37 4.75 23.46
CA GLU A 236 -5.75 4.28 24.80
C GLU A 236 -4.69 4.66 25.84
N LEU A 237 -3.41 4.38 25.54
CA LEU A 237 -2.32 4.70 26.45
C LEU A 237 -2.11 6.20 26.60
N ASN A 238 -2.29 6.97 25.51
CA ASN A 238 -2.18 8.45 25.53
C ASN A 238 -3.21 9.10 26.46
N LEU A 239 -4.43 8.52 26.55
CA LEU A 239 -5.50 8.97 27.48
C LEU A 239 -5.31 8.47 28.89
N SER A 240 -4.43 7.48 29.13
CA SER A 240 -4.23 6.90 30.43
C SER A 240 -3.54 7.89 31.39
N GLY A 241 -4.15 8.13 32.55
CA GLY A 241 -3.52 8.94 33.59
C GLY A 241 -2.21 8.38 34.18
N SER A 242 -1.86 7.14 33.80
CA SER A 242 -0.61 6.47 34.19
C SER A 242 0.51 6.63 33.17
N SER A 243 0.29 7.29 32.03
CA SER A 243 1.28 7.49 30.99
C SER A 243 2.44 8.38 31.45
N LEU A 244 3.66 7.94 31.15
CA LEU A 244 4.88 8.72 31.42
C LEU A 244 5.11 9.82 30.41
N PHE A 245 4.62 9.63 29.18
CA PHE A 245 4.73 10.55 28.07
C PHE A 245 3.41 10.58 27.32
N THR A 246 2.85 11.77 27.14
CA THR A 246 1.59 12.01 26.42
C THR A 246 1.78 13.02 25.30
N ILE A 247 0.91 12.97 24.31
CA ILE A 247 0.88 13.89 23.16
C ILE A 247 -0.52 14.51 23.08
N ASN A 248 -0.61 15.83 23.09
CA ASN A 248 -1.89 16.56 23.14
C ASN A 248 -2.79 16.35 21.90
N ASN A 249 -2.28 15.74 20.86
CA ASN A 249 -3.01 15.55 19.60
C ASN A 249 -3.01 14.08 19.12
N GLY A 250 -3.17 13.14 20.04
CA GLY A 250 -3.16 11.69 19.76
C GLY A 250 -3.94 11.30 18.50
N PRO A 251 -5.23 11.64 18.36
CA PRO A 251 -6.03 11.30 17.18
C PRO A 251 -5.48 11.87 15.86
N VAL A 252 -4.98 13.12 15.87
CA VAL A 252 -4.43 13.76 14.67
C VAL A 252 -3.10 13.13 14.27
N LEU A 253 -2.25 12.80 15.23
CA LEU A 253 -0.99 12.12 14.99
C LEU A 253 -1.22 10.69 14.45
N LEU A 254 -2.20 9.95 14.97
CA LEU A 254 -2.60 8.66 14.43
C LEU A 254 -3.00 8.75 12.96
N LEU A 255 -3.83 9.74 12.60
CA LEU A 255 -4.22 9.99 11.21
C LEU A 255 -3.02 10.32 10.33
N ALA A 256 -2.05 11.08 10.84
CA ALA A 256 -0.83 11.43 10.10
C ALA A 256 0.08 10.20 9.87
N ILE A 257 0.26 9.33 10.88
CA ILE A 257 1.04 8.09 10.78
C ILE A 257 0.46 7.16 9.72
N LEU A 258 -0.86 7.06 9.63
CA LEU A 258 -1.56 6.21 8.67
C LEU A 258 -2.04 6.97 7.44
N SER A 259 -1.59 8.23 7.22
CA SER A 259 -2.12 9.12 6.19
C SER A 259 -2.03 8.55 4.79
N PHE A 260 -0.89 7.99 4.39
CA PHE A 260 -0.70 7.50 3.03
C PHE A 260 -1.70 6.37 2.66
N PRO A 261 -1.79 5.24 3.38
CA PRO A 261 -2.74 4.19 3.04
C PRO A 261 -4.20 4.68 3.08
N LEU A 262 -4.55 5.51 4.05
CA LEU A 262 -5.92 6.01 4.20
C LEU A 262 -6.31 6.98 3.08
N LEU A 263 -5.44 7.94 2.75
CA LEU A 263 -5.72 8.94 1.70
C LEU A 263 -5.70 8.34 0.29
N ASP A 264 -4.79 7.39 0.00
CA ASP A 264 -4.79 6.72 -1.30
C ASP A 264 -6.06 5.90 -1.49
N THR A 265 -6.49 5.17 -0.45
CA THR A 265 -7.76 4.41 -0.45
C THR A 265 -8.97 5.33 -0.61
N LEU A 266 -9.06 6.40 0.19
CA LEU A 266 -10.16 7.38 0.12
C LEU A 266 -10.26 8.00 -1.26
N ARG A 267 -9.12 8.39 -1.83
CA ARG A 267 -9.05 8.97 -3.17
C ARG A 267 -9.60 8.01 -4.23
N VAL A 268 -9.20 6.74 -4.20
CA VAL A 268 -9.69 5.74 -5.15
C VAL A 268 -11.19 5.50 -4.96
N PHE A 269 -11.68 5.46 -3.74
CA PHE A 269 -13.11 5.33 -3.45
C PHE A 269 -13.92 6.52 -4.00
N ILE A 270 -13.43 7.75 -3.85
CA ILE A 270 -14.07 8.96 -4.42
C ILE A 270 -14.12 8.87 -5.96
N ILE A 271 -13.04 8.42 -6.61
CA ILE A 271 -13.00 8.26 -8.07
C ILE A 271 -14.03 7.23 -8.51
N ARG A 272 -14.07 6.04 -7.87
CA ARG A 272 -15.04 4.98 -8.20
C ARG A 272 -16.48 5.42 -8.00
N ALA A 273 -16.77 6.13 -6.91
CA ALA A 273 -18.09 6.68 -6.65
C ALA A 273 -18.53 7.70 -7.72
N LYS A 274 -17.61 8.57 -8.19
CA LYS A 274 -17.87 9.49 -9.31
C LYS A 274 -18.11 8.77 -10.63
N GLU A 275 -17.47 7.62 -10.84
CA GLU A 275 -17.62 6.76 -12.01
C GLU A 275 -18.82 5.79 -11.89
N ARG A 276 -19.54 5.81 -10.77
CA ARG A 276 -20.63 4.89 -10.42
C ARG A 276 -20.22 3.42 -10.45
N ARG A 277 -18.99 3.15 -10.03
CA ARG A 277 -18.41 1.81 -9.88
C ARG A 277 -18.44 1.36 -8.43
N SER A 278 -18.35 0.05 -8.22
CA SER A 278 -18.25 -0.50 -6.86
C SER A 278 -16.96 -0.03 -6.19
N PRO A 279 -16.99 0.38 -4.90
CA PRO A 279 -15.78 0.69 -4.13
C PRO A 279 -14.76 -0.47 -4.06
N PHE A 280 -15.23 -1.71 -4.26
CA PHE A 280 -14.43 -2.92 -4.16
C PHE A 280 -13.90 -3.42 -5.53
N ASP A 281 -14.19 -2.73 -6.63
CA ASP A 281 -13.65 -3.11 -7.94
C ASP A 281 -12.13 -2.92 -7.96
N ALA A 282 -11.40 -3.81 -8.64
CA ALA A 282 -9.96 -3.64 -8.85
C ALA A 282 -9.68 -2.40 -9.72
N ASP A 283 -8.65 -1.61 -9.36
CA ASP A 283 -8.32 -0.34 -10.02
C ASP A 283 -6.80 -0.14 -10.09
N CYS A 284 -6.34 0.50 -11.17
CA CYS A 284 -4.96 0.93 -11.37
C CYS A 284 -4.77 2.45 -11.08
N ASN A 285 -5.73 3.09 -10.42
CA ASN A 285 -5.71 4.53 -10.15
C ASN A 285 -4.96 4.93 -8.87
N HIS A 286 -4.37 3.99 -8.13
CA HIS A 286 -3.55 4.27 -6.96
C HIS A 286 -2.35 5.16 -7.31
N ILE A 287 -1.89 6.00 -6.36
CA ILE A 287 -0.78 6.94 -6.57
C ILE A 287 0.49 6.22 -7.02
N HIS A 288 0.79 5.07 -6.40
CA HIS A 288 1.98 4.30 -6.74
C HIS A 288 1.97 3.78 -8.19
N HIS A 289 0.84 3.33 -8.72
CA HIS A 289 0.72 2.95 -10.14
C HIS A 289 0.96 4.14 -11.08
N ARG A 290 0.49 5.33 -10.70
CA ARG A 290 0.71 6.55 -11.49
C ARG A 290 2.17 6.94 -11.56
N LEU A 291 2.93 6.76 -10.47
CA LEU A 291 4.37 7.01 -10.45
C LEU A 291 5.11 6.06 -11.40
N LEU A 292 4.72 4.77 -11.47
CA LEU A 292 5.31 3.82 -12.41
C LEU A 292 5.04 4.20 -13.87
N ILE A 293 3.81 4.65 -14.19
CA ILE A 293 3.45 5.12 -15.55
C ILE A 293 4.32 6.32 -15.98
N LEU A 294 4.78 7.13 -15.03
CA LEU A 294 5.71 8.25 -15.29
C LEU A 294 7.16 7.85 -15.49
N GLY A 295 7.46 6.53 -15.38
CA GLY A 295 8.81 6.00 -15.53
C GLY A 295 9.63 5.98 -14.25
N PHE A 296 9.03 6.25 -13.07
CA PHE A 296 9.71 5.99 -11.80
C PHE A 296 9.84 4.49 -11.57
N SER A 297 10.99 4.04 -11.08
CA SER A 297 11.15 2.66 -10.63
C SER A 297 10.36 2.42 -9.32
N HIS A 298 10.06 1.14 -9.00
CA HIS A 298 9.43 0.75 -7.74
C HIS A 298 10.16 1.36 -6.53
N LYS A 299 11.50 1.29 -6.49
CA LYS A 299 12.32 1.86 -5.41
C LYS A 299 12.17 3.39 -5.30
N GLN A 300 12.18 4.11 -6.42
CA GLN A 300 12.03 5.57 -6.42
C GLN A 300 10.64 5.98 -5.92
N ALA A 301 9.58 5.31 -6.40
CA ALA A 301 8.22 5.56 -5.96
C ALA A 301 8.06 5.29 -4.46
N THR A 302 8.59 4.15 -3.96
CA THR A 302 8.57 3.79 -2.54
C THR A 302 9.30 4.83 -1.68
N ILE A 303 10.52 5.24 -2.06
CA ILE A 303 11.29 6.26 -1.32
C ILE A 303 10.53 7.58 -1.26
N MET A 304 9.98 8.05 -2.41
CA MET A 304 9.25 9.30 -2.48
C MET A 304 8.01 9.30 -1.59
N LEU A 305 7.21 8.24 -1.63
CA LEU A 305 6.01 8.10 -0.80
C LEU A 305 6.35 7.94 0.69
N SER A 306 7.45 7.26 1.01
CA SER A 306 7.97 7.14 2.38
C SER A 306 8.40 8.48 2.95
N ILE A 307 9.10 9.32 2.16
CA ILE A 307 9.49 10.67 2.57
C ILE A 307 8.25 11.52 2.86
N VAL A 308 7.24 11.48 1.99
CA VAL A 308 6.00 12.24 2.19
C VAL A 308 5.28 11.77 3.46
N SER A 309 5.26 10.46 3.75
CA SER A 309 4.68 9.93 4.99
C SER A 309 5.43 10.41 6.24
N VAL A 310 6.77 10.43 6.22
CA VAL A 310 7.56 10.98 7.33
C VAL A 310 7.27 12.47 7.52
N LEU A 311 7.25 13.26 6.44
CA LEU A 311 6.91 14.69 6.51
C LEU A 311 5.51 14.94 7.05
N ALA A 312 4.54 14.06 6.76
CA ALA A 312 3.20 14.15 7.32
C ALA A 312 3.18 13.93 8.84
N ILE A 313 3.96 12.96 9.34
CA ILE A 313 4.12 12.70 10.76
C ILE A 313 4.81 13.87 11.46
N GLU A 314 5.90 14.37 10.87
CA GLU A 314 6.65 15.52 11.35
C GLU A 314 5.75 16.76 11.46
N LEU A 315 4.98 17.06 10.41
CA LEU A 315 4.01 18.16 10.41
C LEU A 315 2.99 18.05 11.56
N ALA A 316 2.38 16.88 11.73
CA ALA A 316 1.43 16.68 12.82
C ALA A 316 2.09 16.84 14.19
N TYR A 317 3.32 16.36 14.36
CA TYR A 317 4.07 16.52 15.61
C TYR A 317 4.48 17.97 15.89
N LEU A 318 4.88 18.73 14.87
CA LEU A 318 5.22 20.15 15.00
C LEU A 318 4.00 21.00 15.40
N LEU A 319 2.81 20.57 14.99
CA LEU A 319 1.55 21.28 15.30
C LEU A 319 0.92 20.84 16.64
N LYS A 320 1.56 19.98 17.43
CA LYS A 320 1.00 19.33 18.64
C LYS A 320 0.49 20.29 19.72
N ASP A 321 1.01 21.52 19.75
CA ASP A 321 0.67 22.53 20.74
C ASP A 321 -0.49 23.46 20.28
N LEU A 322 -0.99 23.28 19.05
CA LEU A 322 -2.19 23.99 18.59
C LEU A 322 -3.48 23.34 19.16
N GLU A 323 -4.59 24.06 19.11
CA GLU A 323 -5.91 23.50 19.43
C GLU A 323 -6.22 22.33 18.46
N ILE A 324 -6.77 21.22 18.99
CA ILE A 324 -6.90 19.94 18.28
C ILE A 324 -7.71 20.04 16.97
N ASN A 325 -8.77 20.86 16.92
CA ASN A 325 -9.57 21.04 15.71
C ASN A 325 -8.82 21.86 14.66
N LEU A 326 -8.02 22.84 15.07
CA LEU A 326 -7.16 23.61 14.17
C LEU A 326 -6.05 22.71 13.60
N GLN A 327 -5.49 21.83 14.41
CA GLN A 327 -4.54 20.80 13.94
C GLN A 327 -5.18 19.87 12.93
N LEU A 328 -6.36 19.32 13.25
CA LEU A 328 -7.10 18.45 12.34
C LEU A 328 -7.34 19.16 11.00
N PHE A 329 -7.84 20.40 11.04
CA PHE A 329 -8.09 21.18 9.84
C PHE A 329 -6.80 21.41 9.03
N THR A 330 -5.72 21.79 9.70
CA THR A 330 -4.43 22.04 9.04
C THR A 330 -3.85 20.77 8.42
N VAL A 331 -3.85 19.66 9.16
CA VAL A 331 -3.32 18.37 8.71
C VAL A 331 -4.17 17.79 7.59
N THR A 332 -5.50 17.84 7.70
CA THR A 332 -6.42 17.35 6.66
C THR A 332 -6.47 18.23 5.42
N LEU A 333 -6.01 19.46 5.48
CA LEU A 333 -5.84 20.34 4.32
C LEU A 333 -4.45 20.13 3.66
N ILE A 334 -3.38 20.19 4.45
CA ILE A 334 -2.01 20.19 3.93
C ILE A 334 -1.60 18.81 3.41
N ILE A 335 -1.85 17.71 4.15
CA ILE A 335 -1.42 16.38 3.73
C ILE A 335 -2.09 15.95 2.43
N PRO A 336 -3.44 16.01 2.29
CA PRO A 336 -4.06 15.72 1.00
C PRO A 336 -3.64 16.66 -0.12
N LEU A 337 -3.32 17.93 0.18
CA LEU A 337 -2.80 18.87 -0.82
C LEU A 337 -1.42 18.43 -1.33
N ILE A 338 -0.52 17.98 -0.45
CA ILE A 338 0.79 17.44 -0.85
C ILE A 338 0.60 16.23 -1.77
N TYR A 339 -0.25 15.27 -1.40
CA TYR A 339 -0.55 14.11 -2.25
C TYR A 339 -1.26 14.51 -3.55
N TYR A 340 -2.16 15.49 -3.52
CA TYR A 340 -2.82 16.00 -4.71
C TYR A 340 -1.84 16.67 -5.68
N LEU A 341 -0.93 17.50 -5.18
CA LEU A 341 0.10 18.15 -6.01
C LEU A 341 1.04 17.11 -6.63
N LEU A 342 1.43 16.12 -5.85
CA LEU A 342 2.20 14.98 -6.34
C LEU A 342 1.45 14.26 -7.47
N PHE A 343 0.18 13.93 -7.24
CA PHE A 343 -0.67 13.26 -8.22
C PHE A 343 -0.94 14.12 -9.45
N ASN A 344 -1.20 15.41 -9.29
CA ASN A 344 -1.49 16.31 -10.41
C ASN A 344 -0.25 16.56 -11.26
N SER A 345 0.93 16.72 -10.65
CA SER A 345 2.20 16.82 -11.38
C SER A 345 2.47 15.57 -12.21
N THR A 346 2.14 14.39 -11.67
CA THR A 346 2.25 13.12 -12.39
C THR A 346 1.28 13.06 -13.57
N ARG A 347 0.04 13.48 -13.40
CA ARG A 347 -0.97 13.51 -14.47
C ARG A 347 -0.60 14.47 -15.60
N ILE A 348 -0.03 15.62 -15.28
CA ILE A 348 0.46 16.58 -16.28
C ILE A 348 1.59 15.97 -17.11
N ARG A 349 2.56 15.30 -16.48
CA ARG A 349 3.64 14.59 -17.17
C ARG A 349 3.12 13.44 -18.03
N GLU A 350 2.18 12.63 -17.55
CA GLU A 350 1.56 11.56 -18.32
C GLU A 350 0.90 12.10 -19.59
N ASN A 351 0.15 13.19 -19.48
CA ASN A 351 -0.47 13.84 -20.63
C ASN A 351 0.59 14.39 -21.60
N ALA A 352 1.70 14.96 -21.11
CA ALA A 352 2.78 15.43 -21.95
C ALA A 352 3.49 14.29 -22.70
N ILE A 353 3.74 13.15 -22.04
CA ILE A 353 4.31 11.96 -22.67
C ILE A 353 3.37 11.44 -23.77
N LYS A 354 2.08 11.28 -23.50
CA LYS A 354 1.08 10.86 -24.51
C LYS A 354 0.99 11.82 -25.69
N LEU A 355 1.09 13.14 -25.44
CA LEU A 355 1.09 14.14 -26.49
C LEU A 355 2.35 14.03 -27.38
N ASN A 356 3.51 13.79 -26.78
CA ASN A 356 4.76 13.63 -27.50
C ASN A 356 4.79 12.34 -28.31
N GLU A 357 4.23 11.22 -27.80
CA GLU A 357 4.08 9.98 -28.56
C GLU A 357 3.16 10.17 -29.78
N VAL A 358 2.02 10.86 -29.60
CA VAL A 358 1.11 11.18 -30.69
C VAL A 358 1.77 12.07 -31.75
N ARG A 359 2.58 13.07 -31.32
CA ARG A 359 3.35 13.92 -32.25
C ARG A 359 4.38 13.10 -33.01
N ALA A 360 5.17 12.28 -32.33
CA ALA A 360 6.19 11.42 -32.96
C ALA A 360 5.60 10.44 -34.00
N VAL A 361 4.40 9.90 -33.73
CA VAL A 361 3.67 9.05 -34.69
C VAL A 361 3.20 9.88 -35.89
N LYS A 362 2.71 11.10 -35.66
CA LYS A 362 2.26 12.00 -36.74
C LYS A 362 3.42 12.44 -37.63
N ASP A 363 4.57 12.78 -37.03
CA ASP A 363 5.77 13.17 -37.77
C ASP A 363 6.35 12.00 -38.58
N LYS A 364 6.30 10.76 -38.06
CA LYS A 364 6.65 9.57 -38.83
C LYS A 364 5.73 9.32 -40.02
N ARG A 365 4.42 9.56 -39.88
CA ARG A 365 3.46 9.46 -41.00
C ARG A 365 3.72 10.51 -42.06
N SER A 366 3.91 11.77 -41.69
CA SER A 366 4.22 12.86 -42.65
C SER A 366 5.55 12.62 -43.37
N ALA A 367 6.56 12.07 -42.69
CA ALA A 367 7.84 11.70 -43.33
C ALA A 367 7.70 10.53 -44.32
N VAL A 368 6.79 9.57 -44.05
CA VAL A 368 6.49 8.47 -44.98
C VAL A 368 5.68 8.97 -46.19
N ASP A 369 4.74 9.86 -45.95
CA ASP A 369 3.90 10.46 -47.03
C ASP A 369 4.69 11.40 -47.94
N LEU A 370 5.81 11.99 -47.42
CA LEU A 370 6.75 12.82 -48.18
C LEU A 370 7.82 12.02 -48.93
N GLY A 371 7.74 10.70 -48.96
CA GLY A 371 8.65 9.84 -49.73
C GLY A 371 10.04 9.66 -49.15
N PHE A 372 10.32 10.15 -47.92
CA PHE A 372 11.62 9.98 -47.24
C PHE A 372 11.74 8.58 -46.60
N LYS A 373 11.77 7.54 -47.44
CA LYS A 373 11.95 6.15 -46.97
C LYS A 373 13.34 5.80 -46.40
N LYS A 374 14.29 6.74 -46.39
CA LYS A 374 15.71 6.41 -46.14
C LYS A 374 16.41 7.07 -44.96
N TYR A 375 15.79 7.92 -44.17
CA TYR A 375 16.49 8.55 -43.04
C TYR A 375 15.59 8.62 -41.80
N VAL A 376 15.53 7.52 -41.04
CA VAL A 376 15.12 7.55 -39.64
C VAL A 376 16.32 7.08 -38.83
N PRO A 377 17.00 7.96 -38.07
CA PRO A 377 18.06 7.52 -37.18
C PRO A 377 17.49 6.57 -36.13
N SER A 378 18.10 5.41 -36.00
CA SER A 378 17.78 4.36 -35.02
C SER A 378 18.04 4.73 -33.56
N LEU A 379 18.18 6.03 -33.26
CA LEU A 379 18.72 6.57 -32.00
C LEU A 379 17.69 6.92 -30.94
N ILE A 380 16.38 6.87 -31.21
CA ILE A 380 15.36 7.28 -30.22
C ILE A 380 14.58 6.11 -29.60
N VAL A 381 14.78 4.88 -30.08
CA VAL A 381 14.09 3.69 -29.51
C VAL A 381 14.92 2.98 -28.42
N ARG A 382 16.10 3.50 -28.05
CA ARG A 382 17.05 2.80 -27.18
C ARG A 382 17.23 3.35 -25.77
N LYS A 383 16.28 4.07 -25.20
CA LYS A 383 16.46 4.58 -23.81
C LYS A 383 15.33 4.34 -22.84
N THR A 384 14.36 3.44 -23.13
CA THR A 384 13.35 3.07 -22.13
C THR A 384 13.19 1.56 -21.90
N PHE A 385 13.89 0.71 -22.63
CA PHE A 385 13.93 -0.72 -22.35
C PHE A 385 15.29 -1.25 -22.79
N VAL A 386 16.24 -1.34 -21.94
CA VAL A 386 17.38 -2.28 -21.87
C VAL A 386 18.53 -1.61 -21.09
N GLU A 387 18.53 -1.84 -19.83
CA GLU A 387 19.75 -2.10 -19.07
C GLU A 387 19.37 -3.06 -17.94
N GLU A 388 19.26 -4.32 -18.29
CA GLU A 388 19.51 -5.49 -17.43
C GLU A 388 19.19 -6.78 -18.21
N SER A 389 20.08 -7.15 -19.11
CA SER A 389 20.32 -8.57 -19.44
C SER A 389 21.49 -8.68 -20.40
N GLY A 390 22.69 -8.74 -19.85
CA GLY A 390 23.82 -9.34 -20.54
C GLY A 390 23.70 -10.86 -20.43
N HIS A 391 23.33 -11.51 -21.53
CA HIS A 391 24.05 -12.66 -22.05
C HIS A 391 23.41 -13.14 -23.36
N SER A 392 24.28 -13.31 -24.30
CA SER A 392 24.21 -13.87 -25.64
C SER A 392 23.15 -14.98 -25.88
N GLN A 393 22.35 -14.81 -26.96
CA GLN A 393 22.19 -15.86 -27.96
C GLN A 393 21.59 -15.28 -29.26
N LYS A 394 22.30 -15.49 -30.37
CA LYS A 394 21.84 -15.23 -31.73
C LYS A 394 20.64 -16.13 -32.03
N ALA A 395 19.47 -15.58 -32.31
CA ALA A 395 18.36 -16.28 -32.92
C ALA A 395 17.92 -15.54 -34.19
N VAL A 396 17.92 -16.28 -35.28
CA VAL A 396 17.47 -15.93 -36.63
C VAL A 396 15.99 -15.51 -36.54
N VAL A 397 15.66 -14.26 -36.88
CA VAL A 397 14.28 -13.75 -36.87
C VAL A 397 13.69 -13.95 -38.27
N ASN A 398 12.79 -14.91 -38.39
CA ASN A 398 11.95 -15.15 -39.56
C ASN A 398 10.97 -14.02 -39.85
N GLY A 399 10.72 -13.69 -41.14
CA GLY A 399 9.90 -12.59 -41.61
C GLY A 399 8.40 -12.61 -41.25
N ALA A 400 7.88 -13.65 -40.59
CA ALA A 400 6.50 -13.75 -40.12
C ALA A 400 6.17 -12.76 -38.99
N ASN A 401 7.13 -12.47 -38.11
CA ASN A 401 6.93 -11.62 -36.93
C ASN A 401 6.80 -10.12 -37.24
N ARG A 402 7.10 -9.67 -38.46
CA ARG A 402 6.95 -8.27 -38.89
C ARG A 402 5.52 -7.94 -39.38
N ARG A 403 4.82 -8.90 -39.98
CA ARG A 403 3.44 -8.70 -40.45
C ARG A 403 2.46 -8.65 -39.28
N GLU A 404 2.58 -9.55 -38.33
CA GLU A 404 1.72 -9.61 -37.14
C GLU A 404 1.85 -8.37 -36.25
N LYS A 405 3.07 -7.82 -36.07
CA LYS A 405 3.26 -6.53 -35.37
C LYS A 405 2.72 -5.33 -36.13
N ALA A 406 2.70 -5.35 -37.46
CA ALA A 406 2.11 -4.29 -38.26
C ALA A 406 0.59 -4.34 -38.17
N GLU A 407 -0.03 -5.50 -38.21
CA GLU A 407 -1.49 -5.67 -38.07
C GLU A 407 -2.01 -5.32 -36.67
N LEU A 408 -1.26 -5.68 -35.59
CA LEU A 408 -1.60 -5.25 -34.22
C LEU A 408 -1.53 -3.72 -34.04
N SER A 409 -0.54 -3.09 -34.69
CA SER A 409 -0.40 -1.62 -34.63
C SER A 409 -1.52 -0.91 -35.39
N GLU A 410 -1.97 -1.45 -36.54
CA GLU A 410 -3.11 -0.91 -37.29
C GLU A 410 -4.45 -1.08 -36.54
N LYS A 411 -4.63 -2.23 -35.88
CA LYS A 411 -5.84 -2.47 -35.08
C LYS A 411 -5.95 -1.50 -33.90
N ARG A 412 -4.85 -1.26 -33.18
CA ARG A 412 -4.77 -0.26 -32.10
C ARG A 412 -5.01 1.18 -32.58
N ILE A 413 -4.54 1.52 -33.77
CA ILE A 413 -4.76 2.85 -34.35
C ILE A 413 -6.23 3.05 -34.71
N LYS A 414 -6.90 2.06 -35.30
CA LYS A 414 -8.34 2.11 -35.61
C LYS A 414 -9.20 2.22 -34.34
N GLU A 415 -8.82 1.55 -33.24
CA GLU A 415 -9.52 1.68 -31.95
C GLU A 415 -9.35 3.07 -31.33
N LEU A 416 -8.17 3.68 -31.44
CA LEU A 416 -7.91 5.04 -30.97
C LEU A 416 -8.67 6.11 -31.81
N GLU A 417 -8.82 5.90 -33.11
CA GLU A 417 -9.61 6.78 -33.98
C GLU A 417 -11.10 6.67 -33.67
N LYS A 418 -11.60 5.46 -33.42
CA LYS A 418 -13.00 5.22 -33.01
C LYS A 418 -13.32 5.87 -31.67
N SER A 419 -12.41 5.81 -30.72
CA SER A 419 -12.51 6.49 -29.42
C SER A 419 -12.50 8.02 -29.53
N LYS A 420 -11.70 8.58 -30.46
CA LYS A 420 -11.69 10.04 -30.73
C LYS A 420 -12.96 10.52 -31.39
N MET A 421 -13.52 9.75 -32.31
CA MET A 421 -14.80 10.09 -32.97
C MET A 421 -15.94 10.13 -31.94
N HIS A 422 -15.98 9.20 -30.98
CA HIS A 422 -16.95 9.22 -29.88
C HIS A 422 -16.79 10.46 -28.98
N LEU A 423 -15.55 10.91 -28.72
CA LEU A 423 -15.29 12.11 -27.88
C LEU A 423 -15.70 13.41 -28.59
N VAL A 424 -15.49 13.51 -29.90
CA VAL A 424 -15.87 14.68 -30.71
C VAL A 424 -17.39 14.75 -30.89
N VAL A 425 -18.04 13.61 -31.10
CA VAL A 425 -19.51 13.52 -31.21
C VAL A 425 -20.16 13.86 -29.86
N SER A 426 -19.66 13.37 -28.75
CA SER A 426 -20.18 13.69 -27.41
C SER A 426 -20.02 15.19 -27.06
N LYS A 427 -18.94 15.84 -27.50
CA LYS A 427 -18.72 17.29 -27.30
C LYS A 427 -19.67 18.12 -28.20
N LYS A 428 -19.95 17.67 -29.41
CA LYS A 428 -20.93 18.34 -30.30
C LYS A 428 -22.36 18.22 -29.79
N ILE A 429 -22.73 17.05 -29.24
CA ILE A 429 -24.06 16.83 -28.65
C ILE A 429 -24.24 17.68 -27.38
N LYS A 430 -23.21 17.76 -26.50
CA LYS A 430 -23.25 18.66 -25.33
C LYS A 430 -23.35 20.15 -25.71
N LYS A 431 -22.74 20.57 -26.79
CA LYS A 431 -22.82 21.96 -27.28
C LYS A 431 -24.19 22.28 -27.85
N LYS A 432 -24.84 21.31 -28.57
CA LYS A 432 -26.19 21.47 -29.14
C LYS A 432 -27.28 21.49 -28.07
N ASN A 433 -27.13 20.69 -26.98
CA ASN A 433 -28.09 20.69 -25.89
C ASN A 433 -27.95 21.90 -24.94
N LYS A 434 -26.82 22.63 -25.01
CA LYS A 434 -26.64 23.88 -24.27
C LYS A 434 -27.24 25.08 -25.00
N SER A 435 -27.31 25.03 -26.33
CA SER A 435 -27.93 26.08 -27.16
C SER A 435 -29.47 25.96 -27.27
N SER A 436 -30.04 24.78 -26.97
CA SER A 436 -31.51 24.58 -26.95
C SER A 436 -32.16 24.83 -25.58
N LYS A 437 -31.40 25.12 -24.53
CA LYS A 437 -31.92 25.54 -23.22
C LYS A 437 -31.83 27.05 -22.99
N LEU A 438 -31.48 27.82 -24.01
CA LEU A 438 -31.38 29.30 -23.99
C LEU A 438 -32.29 29.94 -25.05
N LYS A 439 -33.32 29.23 -25.45
CA LYS A 439 -34.47 29.78 -26.18
C LYS A 439 -35.75 29.49 -25.43
#